data_ba2f3b839c6cdac229d69db086e24b11
#
_entry.id   ba2f3b839c6cdac229d69db086e24b11
#
_cell.length_a   1.000
_cell.length_b   1.000
_cell.length_c   1.000
_cell.angle_alpha   90.00
_cell.angle_beta   90.00
_cell.angle_gamma   90.00
#
_symmetry.space_group_name_H-M   'P 1'
#
loop_
_entity.id
_entity.type
_entity.pdbx_description
1 polymer ?
#
loop_
_entity_poly.entity_id
_entity_poly.type
_entity_poly.pdbx_seq_one_letter_code
_entity_poly.pdbx_strand_id
1 'polypeptide(L)'
;MKKLISKTFILYFFCLCITSCKSICYQVYNVDCDDNMKLQDSCIVYENEDCKVMYNLWSENGLVKFAIFNKTNSDIFVDMTQSIFSLNELANEYYKSRTWYKNISSCQTTSTANTMGSGLWGNCMYLFNLEGIGVSSGISMKENEIECVPSKKYKLFGVYSVSPSLMSTHDYDKDYPTKTIQLSSYTRYNSPYTFTNRIVYGFSKDEAVKKHIENEFWVSNITNYPEKEAVEYIKVEKPGYRVPSYAKIKRFKIGMPNKFYVVNKYERKTLLE
;
A
#
# COMPACT_ATOMS: atom_id res chain seq x y z
N MET A 1 -45.51 -2.81 42.91
CA MET A 1 -44.09 -3.20 42.82
C MET A 1 -43.72 -3.89 41.50
N LYS A 2 -44.44 -4.89 40.97
CA LYS A 2 -44.08 -5.58 39.70
C LYS A 2 -43.99 -4.68 38.47
N LYS A 3 -44.81 -3.63 38.32
CA LYS A 3 -44.78 -2.70 37.19
C LYS A 3 -43.59 -1.72 37.23
N LEU A 4 -43.06 -1.41 38.41
CA LEU A 4 -41.91 -0.51 38.57
C LEU A 4 -40.62 -1.26 38.23
N ILE A 5 -40.49 -2.53 38.65
CA ILE A 5 -39.33 -3.38 38.33
C ILE A 5 -39.22 -3.63 36.83
N SER A 6 -40.34 -3.80 36.12
CA SER A 6 -40.34 -3.95 34.64
C SER A 6 -39.83 -2.71 33.90
N LYS A 7 -40.21 -1.51 34.34
CA LYS A 7 -39.75 -0.26 33.70
C LYS A 7 -38.27 0.02 33.95
N THR A 8 -37.77 -0.28 35.14
CA THR A 8 -36.36 -0.14 35.49
C THR A 8 -35.49 -1.12 34.72
N PHE A 9 -35.98 -2.35 34.49
CA PHE A 9 -35.28 -3.38 33.72
C PHE A 9 -35.21 -3.02 32.22
N ILE A 10 -36.28 -2.44 31.66
CA ILE A 10 -36.32 -1.97 30.27
C ILE A 10 -35.35 -0.76 30.08
N LEU A 11 -35.30 0.15 31.05
CA LEU A 11 -34.39 1.29 31.01
C LEU A 11 -32.94 0.84 31.13
N TYR A 12 -32.64 -0.17 31.97
CA TYR A 12 -31.30 -0.74 32.10
C TYR A 12 -30.87 -1.51 30.85
N PHE A 13 -31.81 -2.24 30.22
CA PHE A 13 -31.57 -2.93 28.94
C PHE A 13 -31.34 -1.95 27.79
N PHE A 14 -32.03 -0.81 27.79
CA PHE A 14 -31.81 0.25 26.80
C PHE A 14 -30.46 0.97 26.96
N CYS A 15 -29.98 1.14 28.19
CA CYS A 15 -28.65 1.65 28.49
C CYS A 15 -27.51 0.69 28.08
N LEU A 16 -27.73 -0.63 28.13
CA LEU A 16 -26.74 -1.64 27.69
C LEU A 16 -26.60 -1.73 26.15
N CYS A 17 -27.55 -1.21 25.41
CA CYS A 17 -27.50 -1.15 23.94
C CYS A 17 -26.71 0.03 23.39
N ILE A 18 -26.16 0.91 24.22
CA ILE A 18 -25.19 1.93 23.81
C ILE A 18 -23.81 1.27 23.68
N THR A 19 -23.76 0.19 22.90
CA THR A 19 -22.50 -0.42 22.53
C THR A 19 -21.65 0.59 21.78
N SER A 20 -20.44 0.74 22.22
CA SER A 20 -19.34 1.48 21.62
C SER A 20 -19.45 1.54 20.10
N CYS A 21 -19.91 2.66 19.56
CA CYS A 21 -19.87 2.91 18.13
C CYS A 21 -18.41 3.08 17.74
N LYS A 22 -17.78 2.03 17.21
CA LYS A 22 -16.47 2.13 16.57
C LYS A 22 -16.66 2.80 15.22
N SER A 23 -16.13 3.99 15.06
CA SER A 23 -16.09 4.66 13.77
C SER A 23 -14.75 4.39 13.11
N ILE A 24 -14.78 3.89 11.87
CA ILE A 24 -13.59 3.68 11.05
C ILE A 24 -13.66 4.66 9.89
N CYS A 25 -12.58 5.40 9.71
CA CYS A 25 -12.37 6.31 8.61
C CYS A 25 -11.05 5.98 7.93
N TYR A 26 -11.01 6.12 6.60
CA TYR A 26 -9.80 5.94 5.80
C TYR A 26 -9.35 7.32 5.34
N GLN A 27 -8.23 7.79 5.86
CA GLN A 27 -7.57 8.98 5.35
C GLN A 27 -6.73 8.56 4.15
N VAL A 28 -7.12 9.04 2.97
CA VAL A 28 -6.52 8.70 1.69
C VAL A 28 -5.70 9.87 1.18
N TYR A 29 -4.48 9.56 0.81
CA TYR A 29 -3.50 10.47 0.25
C TYR A 29 -3.40 10.22 -1.25
N ASN A 30 -3.81 11.19 -2.08
CA ASN A 30 -3.58 11.15 -3.51
C ASN A 30 -2.18 11.65 -3.81
N VAL A 31 -1.52 10.97 -4.73
CA VAL A 31 -0.13 11.24 -5.11
C VAL A 31 -0.09 11.63 -6.57
N ASP A 32 0.54 12.75 -6.85
CA ASP A 32 0.94 13.15 -8.19
C ASP A 32 2.43 12.88 -8.39
N CYS A 33 2.88 12.90 -9.63
CA CYS A 33 4.24 12.56 -10.02
C CYS A 33 4.71 13.45 -11.18
N ASP A 34 6.01 13.41 -11.46
CA ASP A 34 6.61 14.13 -12.59
C ASP A 34 5.98 13.76 -13.94
N ASP A 35 6.06 14.68 -14.91
CA ASP A 35 5.48 14.53 -16.25
C ASP A 35 6.09 13.40 -17.09
N ASN A 36 7.26 12.89 -16.71
CA ASN A 36 7.92 11.73 -17.34
C ASN A 36 7.27 10.39 -16.94
N MET A 37 6.35 10.40 -16.00
CA MET A 37 5.58 9.24 -15.54
C MET A 37 4.11 9.34 -15.98
N LYS A 38 3.49 8.19 -16.23
CA LYS A 38 2.10 8.12 -16.66
C LYS A 38 1.35 7.06 -15.88
N LEU A 39 0.09 7.37 -15.54
CA LEU A 39 -0.83 6.38 -15.02
C LEU A 39 -1.31 5.49 -16.17
N GLN A 40 -0.93 4.21 -16.14
CA GLN A 40 -1.32 3.21 -17.13
C GLN A 40 -1.90 1.99 -16.42
N ASP A 41 -3.11 1.57 -16.82
CA ASP A 41 -3.85 0.44 -16.26
C ASP A 41 -3.94 0.49 -14.73
N SER A 42 -3.06 -0.17 -14.03
CA SER A 42 -3.07 -0.23 -12.56
C SER A 42 -1.73 0.16 -11.95
N CYS A 43 -0.92 0.95 -12.66
CA CYS A 43 0.40 1.39 -12.23
C CYS A 43 0.72 2.81 -12.67
N ILE A 44 1.61 3.47 -11.92
CA ILE A 44 2.34 4.64 -12.40
C ILE A 44 3.59 4.09 -13.10
N VAL A 45 3.82 4.49 -14.34
CA VAL A 45 4.87 3.93 -15.20
C VAL A 45 5.83 5.03 -15.64
N TYR A 46 7.11 4.83 -15.36
CA TYR A 46 8.23 5.47 -16.02
C TYR A 46 8.82 4.53 -17.06
N GLU A 47 9.18 5.03 -18.24
CA GLU A 47 9.79 4.21 -19.29
C GLU A 47 10.93 4.97 -19.98
N ASN A 48 12.06 4.29 -20.15
CA ASN A 48 13.16 4.73 -21.00
C ASN A 48 13.53 3.64 -22.04
N GLU A 49 14.67 3.79 -22.71
CA GLU A 49 15.13 2.83 -23.73
C GLU A 49 15.42 1.45 -23.13
N ASP A 50 15.94 1.39 -21.91
CA ASP A 50 16.46 0.17 -21.28
C ASP A 50 15.39 -0.57 -20.47
N CYS A 51 14.53 0.15 -19.77
CA CYS A 51 13.60 -0.47 -18.81
C CYS A 51 12.30 0.33 -18.63
N LYS A 52 11.34 -0.32 -17.97
CA LYS A 52 10.16 0.31 -17.39
C LYS A 52 10.20 0.15 -15.89
N VAL A 53 9.93 1.24 -15.17
CA VAL A 53 9.73 1.22 -13.72
C VAL A 53 8.26 1.45 -13.45
N MET A 54 7.64 0.54 -12.73
CA MET A 54 6.21 0.55 -12.44
C MET A 54 5.98 0.63 -10.95
N TYR A 55 5.12 1.54 -10.52
CA TYR A 55 4.78 1.76 -9.11
C TYR A 55 3.31 1.44 -8.84
N ASN A 56 3.04 0.86 -7.68
CA ASN A 56 1.71 0.79 -7.11
C ASN A 56 1.80 1.18 -5.63
N LEU A 57 1.28 2.36 -5.32
CA LEU A 57 1.34 2.93 -3.97
C LEU A 57 0.16 2.51 -3.10
N TRP A 58 -0.84 1.79 -3.66
CA TRP A 58 -2.03 1.42 -2.90
C TRP A 58 -1.70 0.43 -1.78
N SER A 59 -1.48 0.98 -0.61
CA SER A 59 -1.16 0.24 0.61
C SER A 59 -1.52 1.05 1.84
N GLU A 60 -1.63 0.39 2.98
CA GLU A 60 -1.68 1.06 4.27
C GLU A 60 -0.30 1.66 4.56
N ASN A 61 -0.28 2.91 5.03
CA ASN A 61 0.93 3.70 5.34
C ASN A 61 1.85 4.00 4.13
N GLY A 62 1.39 3.79 2.89
CA GLY A 62 2.13 4.22 1.70
C GLY A 62 3.44 3.46 1.48
N LEU A 63 3.38 2.12 1.48
CA LEU A 63 4.53 1.30 1.12
C LEU A 63 4.88 1.52 -0.36
N VAL A 64 6.07 2.01 -0.62
CA VAL A 64 6.55 2.30 -1.98
C VAL A 64 7.13 1.02 -2.59
N LYS A 65 6.26 0.30 -3.31
CA LYS A 65 6.62 -0.88 -4.09
C LYS A 65 6.79 -0.50 -5.54
N PHE A 66 7.84 -1.02 -6.17
CA PHE A 66 8.05 -0.86 -7.60
C PHE A 66 8.61 -2.11 -8.25
N ALA A 67 8.35 -2.25 -9.54
CA ALA A 67 8.89 -3.31 -10.38
C ALA A 67 9.73 -2.69 -11.49
N ILE A 68 10.85 -3.32 -11.81
CA ILE A 68 11.65 -2.98 -12.98
C ILE A 68 11.46 -4.07 -14.02
N PHE A 69 11.03 -3.70 -15.23
CA PHE A 69 11.01 -4.56 -16.40
C PHE A 69 12.20 -4.22 -17.29
N ASN A 70 13.08 -5.19 -17.52
CA ASN A 70 14.20 -5.05 -18.42
C ASN A 70 13.74 -5.24 -19.87
N LYS A 71 13.84 -4.17 -20.68
CA LYS A 71 13.46 -4.16 -22.10
C LYS A 71 14.57 -4.67 -23.02
N THR A 72 15.79 -4.80 -22.51
CA THR A 72 16.99 -5.10 -23.29
C THR A 72 17.19 -6.59 -23.48
N ASN A 73 18.13 -6.97 -24.32
CA ASN A 73 18.56 -8.36 -24.50
C ASN A 73 19.71 -8.77 -23.58
N SER A 74 20.18 -7.86 -22.73
CA SER A 74 21.20 -8.10 -21.71
C SER A 74 20.61 -7.92 -20.31
N ASP A 75 21.23 -8.52 -19.31
CA ASP A 75 20.82 -8.32 -17.93
C ASP A 75 21.10 -6.87 -17.47
N ILE A 76 20.21 -6.35 -16.63
CA ILE A 76 20.39 -5.08 -15.92
C ILE A 76 20.79 -5.38 -14.49
N PHE A 77 21.81 -4.68 -14.01
CA PHE A 77 22.31 -4.78 -12.63
C PHE A 77 21.97 -3.48 -11.89
N VAL A 78 21.06 -3.56 -10.94
CA VAL A 78 20.65 -2.43 -10.08
C VAL A 78 21.60 -2.36 -8.90
N ASP A 79 22.27 -1.23 -8.73
CA ASP A 79 23.16 -0.96 -7.60
C ASP A 79 22.34 -0.42 -6.41
N MET A 80 22.12 -1.28 -5.43
CA MET A 80 21.34 -0.96 -4.24
C MET A 80 22.12 -0.06 -3.26
N THR A 81 23.48 -0.02 -3.38
CA THR A 81 24.33 0.83 -2.53
C THR A 81 24.29 2.29 -2.95
N GLN A 82 24.00 2.55 -4.24
CA GLN A 82 23.91 3.90 -4.81
C GLN A 82 22.43 4.31 -5.08
N SER A 83 21.50 3.37 -4.98
CA SER A 83 20.07 3.65 -5.12
C SER A 83 19.52 4.16 -3.79
N ILE A 84 18.69 5.20 -3.86
CA ILE A 84 18.24 5.98 -2.70
C ILE A 84 16.74 6.20 -2.78
N PHE A 85 16.07 6.01 -1.65
CA PHE A 85 14.73 6.50 -1.40
C PHE A 85 14.81 7.75 -0.51
N SER A 86 14.29 8.87 -1.00
CA SER A 86 14.21 10.11 -0.20
C SER A 86 12.76 10.38 0.18
N LEU A 87 12.53 10.77 1.42
CA LEU A 87 11.24 11.26 1.92
C LEU A 87 11.46 12.64 2.51
N ASN A 88 10.83 13.63 1.91
CA ASN A 88 11.13 15.04 2.13
C ASN A 88 12.65 15.27 1.96
N GLU A 89 13.34 15.76 2.98
CA GLU A 89 14.79 16.02 2.96
C GLU A 89 15.64 14.82 3.42
N LEU A 90 15.00 13.72 3.88
CA LEU A 90 15.70 12.56 4.42
C LEU A 90 15.96 11.52 3.34
N ALA A 91 17.23 11.32 3.00
CA ALA A 91 17.67 10.27 2.09
C ALA A 91 17.96 8.97 2.82
N ASN A 92 17.51 7.85 2.26
CA ASN A 92 17.69 6.51 2.78
C ASN A 92 18.22 5.59 1.68
N GLU A 93 19.33 4.96 1.94
CA GLU A 93 19.93 3.96 1.05
C GLU A 93 19.10 2.68 1.02
N TYR A 94 18.98 2.05 -0.15
CA TYR A 94 18.32 0.76 -0.27
C TYR A 94 19.12 -0.36 0.40
N TYR A 95 20.43 -0.38 0.21
CA TYR A 95 21.32 -1.35 0.84
C TYR A 95 21.70 -0.93 2.26
N LYS A 96 21.44 -1.77 3.23
CA LYS A 96 21.81 -1.56 4.66
C LYS A 96 22.55 -2.75 5.27
N SER A 97 23.06 -3.68 4.45
CA SER A 97 23.72 -4.91 4.90
C SER A 97 22.88 -5.75 5.88
N ARG A 98 21.57 -5.77 5.67
CA ARG A 98 20.62 -6.48 6.53
C ARG A 98 20.67 -7.98 6.28
N THR A 99 20.46 -8.74 7.36
CA THR A 99 20.22 -10.18 7.29
C THR A 99 18.81 -10.47 7.77
N TRP A 100 18.00 -11.09 6.94
CA TRP A 100 16.63 -11.45 7.25
C TRP A 100 16.56 -12.88 7.74
N TYR A 101 15.95 -13.09 8.91
CA TYR A 101 15.62 -14.41 9.40
C TYR A 101 14.14 -14.67 9.19
N LYS A 102 13.78 -15.53 8.25
CA LYS A 102 12.40 -15.89 7.99
C LYS A 102 12.02 -17.07 8.88
N ASN A 103 11.34 -16.83 9.99
CA ASN A 103 10.64 -17.86 10.73
C ASN A 103 9.33 -18.16 10.01
N ILE A 104 9.16 -19.44 9.63
CA ILE A 104 8.00 -19.88 8.87
C ILE A 104 6.95 -20.37 9.84
N SER A 105 5.99 -19.51 10.10
CA SER A 105 4.63 -19.95 10.43
C SER A 105 3.82 -19.94 9.14
N SER A 106 3.20 -21.08 8.83
CA SER A 106 2.34 -21.26 7.67
C SER A 106 1.17 -20.27 7.70
N CYS A 107 1.31 -19.14 7.03
CA CYS A 107 0.21 -18.25 6.75
C CYS A 107 -0.31 -18.58 5.35
N GLN A 108 -1.44 -19.27 5.27
CA GLN A 108 -2.19 -19.40 4.03
C GLN A 108 -2.76 -18.03 3.69
N THR A 109 -2.02 -17.25 2.92
CA THR A 109 -2.54 -16.04 2.29
C THR A 109 -3.34 -16.48 1.08
N THR A 110 -4.66 -16.52 1.20
CA THR A 110 -5.55 -16.64 0.04
C THR A 110 -5.44 -15.35 -0.78
N SER A 111 -4.53 -15.35 -1.73
CA SER A 111 -4.50 -14.33 -2.77
C SER A 111 -5.67 -14.58 -3.70
N THR A 112 -6.77 -13.83 -3.52
CA THR A 112 -7.82 -13.73 -4.52
C THR A 112 -7.29 -12.90 -5.68
N ALA A 113 -6.66 -13.58 -6.64
CA ALA A 113 -6.37 -13.00 -7.93
C ALA A 113 -7.70 -12.80 -8.68
N ASN A 114 -8.22 -11.58 -8.67
CA ASN A 114 -9.22 -11.17 -9.63
C ASN A 114 -8.52 -10.97 -10.97
N THR A 115 -8.43 -12.05 -11.74
CA THR A 115 -8.13 -12.05 -13.17
C THR A 115 -9.30 -11.40 -13.92
N MET A 116 -9.19 -10.12 -14.25
CA MET A 116 -9.95 -9.53 -15.34
C MET A 116 -9.03 -8.61 -16.13
N GLY A 117 -8.67 -9.07 -17.33
CA GLY A 117 -7.92 -8.29 -18.29
C GLY A 117 -6.83 -9.11 -18.97
N SER A 118 -7.16 -9.72 -20.11
CA SER A 118 -6.21 -10.38 -21.00
C SER A 118 -5.39 -9.33 -21.77
N GLY A 119 -4.29 -8.92 -21.18
CA GLY A 119 -3.31 -8.06 -21.84
C GLY A 119 -2.01 -8.06 -21.04
N LEU A 120 -0.88 -7.82 -21.71
CA LEU A 120 0.46 -7.81 -21.10
C LEU A 120 0.58 -6.92 -19.86
N TRP A 121 -0.38 -6.00 -19.68
CA TRP A 121 -0.45 -4.95 -18.64
C TRP A 121 -1.38 -5.28 -17.47
N GLY A 122 -2.31 -6.22 -17.62
CA GLY A 122 -3.13 -6.73 -16.50
C GLY A 122 -2.30 -7.41 -15.40
N ASN A 123 -1.00 -7.62 -15.65
CA ASN A 123 -0.06 -8.25 -14.72
C ASN A 123 0.50 -7.30 -13.65
N CYS A 124 0.32 -5.98 -13.74
CA CYS A 124 0.91 -5.07 -12.76
C CYS A 124 0.32 -5.29 -11.35
N MET A 125 -0.99 -5.36 -11.22
CA MET A 125 -1.64 -5.72 -9.93
C MET A 125 -1.23 -7.12 -9.46
N TYR A 126 -1.07 -8.06 -10.38
CA TYR A 126 -0.63 -9.42 -10.07
C TYR A 126 0.79 -9.45 -9.51
N LEU A 127 1.72 -8.69 -10.11
CA LEU A 127 3.11 -8.60 -9.64
C LEU A 127 3.19 -8.12 -8.19
N PHE A 128 2.42 -7.11 -7.81
CA PHE A 128 2.43 -6.58 -6.45
C PHE A 128 1.71 -7.46 -5.42
N ASN A 129 0.90 -8.43 -5.87
CA ASN A 129 0.21 -9.40 -5.01
C ASN A 129 0.98 -10.72 -4.85
N LEU A 130 2.05 -10.95 -5.62
CA LEU A 130 2.83 -12.21 -5.60
C LEU A 130 3.72 -12.40 -4.37
N GLU A 131 3.94 -11.39 -3.55
CA GLU A 131 4.79 -11.49 -2.33
C GLU A 131 4.29 -12.50 -1.28
N GLY A 132 3.11 -13.11 -1.47
CA GLY A 132 2.56 -14.14 -0.57
C GLY A 132 3.01 -15.57 -0.85
N ILE A 133 3.70 -15.85 -1.95
CA ILE A 133 4.15 -17.20 -2.32
C ILE A 133 5.60 -17.39 -1.85
N GLY A 134 5.79 -17.53 -0.56
CA GLY A 134 7.08 -17.87 0.04
C GLY A 134 7.09 -19.32 0.48
N VAL A 135 7.84 -20.16 -0.22
CA VAL A 135 8.16 -21.53 0.22
C VAL A 135 9.06 -21.46 1.45
N SER A 136 8.69 -22.21 2.43
CA SER A 136 9.27 -22.21 3.74
C SER A 136 10.43 -23.17 3.95
N SER A 137 11.49 -22.68 4.48
CA SER A 137 12.42 -23.35 5.41
C SER A 137 13.30 -22.24 6.03
N GLY A 138 13.79 -22.39 7.26
CA GLY A 138 14.56 -21.38 7.97
C GLY A 138 15.81 -20.95 7.20
N ILE A 139 15.65 -19.96 6.30
CA ILE A 139 16.72 -19.43 5.47
C ILE A 139 17.06 -18.04 5.98
N SER A 140 18.34 -17.85 6.33
CA SER A 140 18.94 -16.54 6.49
C SER A 140 19.21 -15.98 5.10
N MET A 141 18.57 -14.86 4.73
CA MET A 141 18.81 -14.17 3.47
C MET A 141 19.59 -12.89 3.75
N LYS A 142 20.80 -12.80 3.22
CA LYS A 142 21.58 -11.57 3.24
C LYS A 142 21.12 -10.65 2.11
N GLU A 143 21.05 -9.37 2.40
CA GLU A 143 20.76 -8.34 1.39
C GLU A 143 21.88 -8.30 0.33
N ASN A 144 21.50 -8.13 -0.93
CA ASN A 144 22.47 -8.02 -2.02
C ASN A 144 22.78 -6.55 -2.31
N GLU A 145 24.05 -6.26 -2.52
CA GLU A 145 24.51 -4.92 -2.96
C GLU A 145 24.07 -4.62 -4.39
N ILE A 146 24.06 -5.65 -5.23
CA ILE A 146 23.67 -5.55 -6.65
C ILE A 146 22.57 -6.57 -6.91
N GLU A 147 21.47 -6.09 -7.48
CA GLU A 147 20.32 -6.88 -7.85
C GLU A 147 20.21 -7.05 -9.37
N CYS A 148 20.24 -8.30 -9.85
CA CYS A 148 20.10 -8.60 -11.27
C CYS A 148 18.63 -8.61 -11.68
N VAL A 149 18.31 -7.90 -12.77
CA VAL A 149 17.03 -7.97 -13.50
C VAL A 149 17.32 -8.63 -14.86
N PRO A 150 17.01 -9.92 -15.02
CA PRO A 150 17.34 -10.64 -16.24
C PRO A 150 16.66 -10.04 -17.48
N SER A 151 17.28 -10.27 -18.64
CA SER A 151 16.74 -9.83 -19.93
C SER A 151 15.27 -10.22 -20.09
N LYS A 152 14.42 -9.24 -20.49
CA LYS A 152 12.98 -9.43 -20.73
C LYS A 152 12.19 -9.95 -19.52
N LYS A 153 12.67 -9.71 -18.30
CA LYS A 153 12.02 -10.12 -17.05
C LYS A 153 11.72 -8.95 -16.14
N TYR A 154 10.84 -9.19 -15.18
CA TYR A 154 10.50 -8.27 -14.10
C TYR A 154 11.24 -8.65 -12.82
N LYS A 155 11.56 -7.64 -12.03
CA LYS A 155 11.97 -7.80 -10.64
C LYS A 155 11.26 -6.80 -9.76
N LEU A 156 10.78 -7.26 -8.60
CA LEU A 156 10.08 -6.45 -7.60
C LEU A 156 11.06 -5.92 -6.56
N PHE A 157 10.81 -4.68 -6.15
CA PHE A 157 11.53 -3.98 -5.08
C PHE A 157 10.52 -3.31 -4.15
N GLY A 158 10.85 -3.14 -2.89
CA GLY A 158 10.01 -2.40 -1.96
C GLY A 158 10.46 -2.61 -0.52
N VAL A 159 10.94 -1.54 0.08
CA VAL A 159 11.44 -1.57 1.47
C VAL A 159 10.93 -0.37 2.26
N TYR A 160 10.65 0.75 1.59
CA TYR A 160 10.33 2.01 2.24
C TYR A 160 8.84 2.33 2.20
N SER A 161 8.40 3.05 3.22
CA SER A 161 7.03 3.51 3.38
C SER A 161 7.06 5.01 3.68
N VAL A 162 6.08 5.74 3.17
CA VAL A 162 5.87 7.16 3.50
C VAL A 162 5.49 7.31 4.97
N SER A 163 4.73 6.34 5.51
CA SER A 163 4.30 6.28 6.92
C SER A 163 3.77 7.63 7.46
N PRO A 164 2.80 8.24 6.79
CA PRO A 164 2.33 9.56 7.18
C PRO A 164 1.61 9.51 8.53
N SER A 165 1.76 10.58 9.30
CA SER A 165 0.91 10.80 10.46
C SER A 165 -0.52 11.12 10.02
N LEU A 166 -1.53 10.66 10.78
CA LEU A 166 -2.91 11.08 10.57
C LEU A 166 -3.02 12.60 10.69
N MET A 167 -3.60 13.23 9.68
CA MET A 167 -3.93 14.64 9.72
C MET A 167 -5.24 14.82 10.48
N SER A 168 -5.16 15.34 11.72
CA SER A 168 -6.34 15.73 12.48
C SER A 168 -6.67 17.20 12.21
N THR A 169 -7.94 17.48 12.00
CA THR A 169 -8.47 18.84 11.83
C THR A 169 -8.96 19.45 13.14
N HIS A 170 -8.94 18.69 14.24
CA HIS A 170 -9.58 19.01 15.53
C HIS A 170 -11.11 19.18 15.42
N ASP A 171 -11.68 18.79 14.29
CA ASP A 171 -13.11 18.79 14.01
C ASP A 171 -13.55 17.32 13.85
N TYR A 172 -14.33 16.81 14.79
CA TYR A 172 -14.76 15.41 14.81
C TYR A 172 -15.51 15.02 13.53
N ASP A 173 -16.36 15.89 13.00
CA ASP A 173 -17.16 15.61 11.82
C ASP A 173 -16.30 15.55 10.54
N LYS A 174 -15.14 16.20 10.52
CA LYS A 174 -14.16 16.09 9.44
C LYS A 174 -13.23 14.90 9.63
N ASP A 175 -12.85 14.62 10.87
CA ASP A 175 -11.94 13.50 11.17
C ASP A 175 -12.64 12.13 11.05
N TYR A 176 -13.97 12.09 11.37
CA TYR A 176 -14.83 10.90 11.27
C TYR A 176 -16.11 11.21 10.47
N PRO A 177 -16.00 11.56 9.20
CA PRO A 177 -17.14 12.05 8.43
C PRO A 177 -18.13 10.92 8.11
N THR A 178 -19.40 11.31 7.95
CA THR A 178 -20.46 10.42 7.48
C THR A 178 -20.51 10.29 5.95
N LYS A 179 -19.85 11.22 5.24
CA LYS A 179 -19.66 11.26 3.78
C LYS A 179 -18.20 11.60 3.48
N THR A 180 -17.76 11.28 2.27
CA THR A 180 -16.41 11.66 1.81
C THR A 180 -16.19 13.16 1.92
N ILE A 181 -15.06 13.57 2.54
CA ILE A 181 -14.68 14.97 2.71
C ILE A 181 -13.20 15.16 2.36
N GLN A 182 -12.93 16.11 1.48
CA GLN A 182 -11.56 16.52 1.18
C GLN A 182 -11.09 17.50 2.26
N LEU A 183 -9.92 17.21 2.86
CA LEU A 183 -9.35 18.01 3.92
C LEU A 183 -8.47 19.14 3.37
N SER A 184 -7.58 18.79 2.43
CA SER A 184 -6.55 19.70 1.93
C SER A 184 -6.14 19.35 0.50
N SER A 185 -5.63 20.36 -0.22
CA SER A 185 -4.98 20.18 -1.52
C SER A 185 -3.62 20.85 -1.49
N TYR A 186 -2.68 20.27 -2.22
CA TYR A 186 -1.29 20.69 -2.25
C TYR A 186 -0.74 20.71 -3.66
N THR A 187 0.27 21.54 -3.84
CA THR A 187 1.15 21.52 -5.01
C THR A 187 2.46 20.81 -4.64
N ARG A 188 3.33 20.56 -5.62
CA ARG A 188 4.66 20.00 -5.39
C ARG A 188 5.44 20.79 -4.32
N TYR A 189 5.32 22.12 -4.30
CA TYR A 189 6.12 23.00 -3.43
C TYR A 189 5.65 23.09 -1.99
N ASN A 190 4.39 22.76 -1.72
CA ASN A 190 3.81 22.87 -0.36
C ASN A 190 3.23 21.53 0.14
N SER A 191 3.56 20.44 -0.53
CA SER A 191 3.14 19.10 -0.13
C SER A 191 3.76 18.72 1.22
N PRO A 192 2.98 18.11 2.13
CA PRO A 192 3.51 17.63 3.41
C PRO A 192 4.44 16.43 3.23
N TYR A 193 4.31 15.68 2.12
CA TYR A 193 5.11 14.52 1.79
C TYR A 193 5.52 14.56 0.33
N THR A 194 6.80 14.77 0.09
CA THR A 194 7.47 14.58 -1.21
C THR A 194 8.41 13.41 -1.07
N PHE A 195 8.45 12.53 -2.07
CA PHE A 195 9.37 11.40 -2.03
C PHE A 195 9.92 11.10 -3.41
N THR A 196 11.17 10.67 -3.43
CA THR A 196 11.93 10.40 -4.66
C THR A 196 12.49 8.99 -4.61
N ASN A 197 12.36 8.28 -5.71
CA ASN A 197 13.01 6.99 -5.91
C ASN A 197 14.11 7.16 -6.95
N ARG A 198 15.37 7.18 -6.49
CA ARG A 198 16.54 7.17 -7.34
C ARG A 198 17.08 5.75 -7.48
N ILE A 199 17.13 5.26 -8.71
CA ILE A 199 17.58 3.91 -9.07
C ILE A 199 18.85 4.04 -9.90
N VAL A 200 19.94 3.43 -9.47
CA VAL A 200 21.21 3.38 -10.19
C VAL A 200 21.40 1.99 -10.78
N TYR A 201 21.70 1.91 -12.08
CA TYR A 201 21.84 0.63 -12.77
C TYR A 201 22.89 0.66 -13.87
N GLY A 202 23.34 -0.51 -14.30
CA GLY A 202 24.27 -0.73 -15.41
C GLY A 202 24.05 -2.07 -16.08
N PHE A 203 24.88 -2.39 -17.07
CA PHE A 203 24.81 -3.65 -17.82
C PHE A 203 25.91 -4.64 -17.40
N SER A 204 26.76 -4.25 -16.47
CA SER A 204 27.76 -5.09 -15.81
C SER A 204 27.82 -4.74 -14.32
N LYS A 205 28.20 -5.69 -13.47
CA LYS A 205 28.37 -5.47 -12.04
C LYS A 205 29.48 -4.46 -11.74
N ASP A 206 30.55 -4.50 -12.54
CA ASP A 206 31.76 -3.72 -12.37
C ASP A 206 31.81 -2.50 -13.30
N GLU A 207 30.66 -2.07 -13.85
CA GLU A 207 30.60 -0.93 -14.75
C GLU A 207 30.94 0.37 -14.03
N ALA A 208 31.96 1.09 -14.55
CA ALA A 208 32.42 2.35 -13.97
C ALA A 208 31.43 3.49 -14.16
N VAL A 209 30.68 3.48 -15.26
CA VAL A 209 29.67 4.51 -15.59
C VAL A 209 28.29 3.88 -15.53
N LYS A 210 27.54 4.22 -14.50
CA LYS A 210 26.17 3.74 -14.30
C LYS A 210 25.17 4.79 -14.76
N LYS A 211 24.02 4.32 -15.25
CA LYS A 211 22.84 5.13 -15.53
C LYS A 211 22.02 5.31 -14.25
N HIS A 212 21.22 6.37 -14.20
CA HIS A 212 20.27 6.55 -13.11
C HIS A 212 18.89 6.97 -13.62
N ILE A 213 17.89 6.62 -12.86
CA ILE A 213 16.49 7.01 -13.00
C ILE A 213 16.13 7.73 -11.71
N GLU A 214 15.42 8.85 -11.83
CA GLU A 214 14.91 9.58 -10.69
C GLU A 214 13.43 9.87 -10.93
N ASN A 215 12.59 9.34 -10.04
CA ASN A 215 11.15 9.49 -10.10
C ASN A 215 10.68 10.21 -8.84
N GLU A 216 10.07 11.38 -8.99
CA GLU A 216 9.59 12.20 -7.89
C GLU A 216 8.07 12.14 -7.78
N PHE A 217 7.59 12.14 -6.55
CA PHE A 217 6.19 12.05 -6.17
C PHE A 217 5.89 13.06 -5.06
N TRP A 218 4.65 13.54 -5.02
CA TRP A 218 4.17 14.38 -3.92
C TRP A 218 2.70 14.11 -3.62
N VAL A 219 2.32 14.28 -2.36
CA VAL A 219 0.91 14.24 -1.98
C VAL A 219 0.21 15.47 -2.52
N SER A 220 -0.81 15.29 -3.36
CA SER A 220 -1.57 16.38 -3.98
C SER A 220 -2.87 16.70 -3.26
N ASN A 221 -3.49 15.74 -2.59
CA ASN A 221 -4.60 16.01 -1.69
C ASN A 221 -4.79 14.91 -0.63
N ILE A 222 -5.52 15.27 0.42
CA ILE A 222 -5.87 14.38 1.53
C ILE A 222 -7.39 14.38 1.67
N THR A 223 -8.00 13.17 1.69
CA THR A 223 -9.44 12.99 1.74
C THR A 223 -9.79 11.93 2.78
N ASN A 224 -10.75 12.23 3.65
CA ASN A 224 -11.31 11.27 4.59
C ASN A 224 -12.54 10.59 4.01
N TYR A 225 -12.53 9.25 4.04
CA TYR A 225 -13.62 8.40 3.58
C TYR A 225 -14.21 7.62 4.76
N PRO A 226 -15.52 7.70 5.03
CA PRO A 226 -16.16 6.77 5.95
C PRO A 226 -16.07 5.34 5.40
N GLU A 227 -16.05 4.34 6.29
CA GLU A 227 -15.85 2.93 5.90
C GLU A 227 -16.82 2.48 4.78
N LYS A 228 -18.09 2.87 4.86
CA LYS A 228 -19.12 2.50 3.88
C LYS A 228 -18.83 3.00 2.44
N GLU A 229 -18.10 4.11 2.31
CA GLU A 229 -17.72 4.67 1.01
C GLU A 229 -16.37 4.14 0.53
N ALA A 230 -15.47 3.83 1.46
CA ALA A 230 -14.13 3.34 1.16
C ALA A 230 -14.10 1.86 0.76
N VAL A 231 -14.93 1.03 1.42
CA VAL A 231 -14.86 -0.42 1.26
C VAL A 231 -16.22 -1.06 1.01
N GLU A 232 -16.18 -2.26 0.45
CA GLU A 232 -17.30 -3.18 0.36
C GLU A 232 -16.85 -4.56 0.84
N TYR A 233 -17.80 -5.38 1.26
CA TYR A 233 -17.58 -6.75 1.66
C TYR A 233 -18.22 -7.69 0.63
N ILE A 234 -17.37 -8.41 -0.10
CA ILE A 234 -17.82 -9.40 -1.08
C ILE A 234 -17.80 -10.80 -0.47
N LYS A 235 -18.76 -11.63 -0.86
CA LYS A 235 -18.77 -13.05 -0.48
C LYS A 235 -18.00 -13.83 -1.55
N VAL A 236 -16.98 -14.56 -1.14
CA VAL A 236 -16.18 -15.41 -2.01
C VAL A 236 -16.31 -16.84 -1.53
N GLU A 237 -16.59 -17.76 -2.45
CA GLU A 237 -16.68 -19.18 -2.14
C GLU A 237 -15.30 -19.73 -1.78
N LYS A 238 -15.23 -20.50 -0.71
CA LYS A 238 -14.01 -21.19 -0.29
C LYS A 238 -13.85 -22.49 -1.09
N PRO A 239 -12.79 -22.67 -1.87
CA PRO A 239 -12.57 -23.89 -2.61
C PRO A 239 -12.31 -25.08 -1.67
N GLY A 240 -12.75 -26.28 -2.07
CA GLY A 240 -12.43 -27.54 -1.36
C GLY A 240 -13.44 -28.00 -0.32
N TYR A 241 -14.56 -27.34 -0.14
CA TYR A 241 -15.64 -27.79 0.75
C TYR A 241 -16.77 -28.49 -0.06
N ARG A 242 -17.27 -29.64 0.44
CA ARG A 242 -18.42 -30.34 -0.18
C ARG A 242 -19.72 -29.53 -0.14
N VAL A 243 -19.86 -28.66 0.86
CA VAL A 243 -20.96 -27.71 0.99
C VAL A 243 -20.39 -26.30 0.74
N PRO A 244 -21.03 -25.48 -0.10
CA PRO A 244 -20.56 -24.13 -0.37
C PRO A 244 -20.34 -23.34 0.91
N SER A 245 -19.10 -22.97 1.17
CA SER A 245 -18.70 -22.14 2.31
C SER A 245 -18.18 -20.82 1.78
N TYR A 246 -18.64 -19.70 2.36
CA TYR A 246 -18.31 -18.36 1.89
C TYR A 246 -17.48 -17.61 2.93
N ALA A 247 -16.45 -16.92 2.47
CA ALA A 247 -15.74 -15.90 3.25
C ALA A 247 -16.22 -14.51 2.84
N LYS A 248 -16.33 -13.59 3.81
CA LYS A 248 -16.48 -12.17 3.52
C LYS A 248 -15.08 -11.58 3.36
N ILE A 249 -14.78 -11.08 2.17
CA ILE A 249 -13.51 -10.42 1.86
C ILE A 249 -13.77 -8.93 1.73
N LYS A 250 -12.94 -8.13 2.41
CA LYS A 250 -12.94 -6.68 2.32
C LYS A 250 -12.28 -6.26 1.01
N ARG A 251 -12.96 -5.46 0.22
CA ARG A 251 -12.45 -4.88 -1.02
C ARG A 251 -12.55 -3.35 -0.96
N PHE A 252 -11.48 -2.66 -1.31
CA PHE A 252 -11.50 -1.21 -1.44
C PHE A 252 -12.15 -0.78 -2.75
N LYS A 253 -13.12 0.12 -2.67
CA LYS A 253 -13.77 0.75 -3.84
C LYS A 253 -12.93 1.89 -4.43
N ILE A 254 -12.09 2.50 -3.59
CA ILE A 254 -11.33 3.73 -3.87
C ILE A 254 -9.85 3.48 -4.17
N GLY A 255 -9.42 2.19 -4.19
CA GLY A 255 -8.04 1.81 -4.44
C GLY A 255 -7.56 2.20 -5.84
N MET A 256 -6.47 2.95 -5.91
CA MET A 256 -5.81 3.37 -7.15
C MET A 256 -4.29 3.33 -6.95
N PRO A 257 -3.48 3.07 -7.99
CA PRO A 257 -2.03 2.93 -7.84
C PRO A 257 -1.33 4.23 -7.44
N ASN A 258 -1.96 5.37 -7.63
CA ASN A 258 -1.47 6.68 -7.21
C ASN A 258 -2.09 7.17 -5.89
N LYS A 259 -2.47 6.25 -5.02
CA LYS A 259 -3.01 6.57 -3.70
C LYS A 259 -2.44 5.63 -2.65
N PHE A 260 -2.41 6.10 -1.41
CA PHE A 260 -2.23 5.26 -0.23
C PHE A 260 -3.16 5.72 0.89
N TYR A 261 -3.28 4.94 1.96
CA TYR A 261 -4.21 5.28 3.03
C TYR A 261 -3.64 5.00 4.42
N VAL A 262 -4.22 5.68 5.41
CA VAL A 262 -4.05 5.40 6.83
C VAL A 262 -5.43 5.14 7.43
N VAL A 263 -5.51 4.17 8.32
CA VAL A 263 -6.76 3.83 9.01
C VAL A 263 -6.88 4.66 10.28
N ASN A 264 -7.92 5.47 10.37
CA ASN A 264 -8.28 6.21 11.57
C ASN A 264 -9.43 5.48 12.30
N LYS A 265 -9.18 5.06 13.54
CA LYS A 265 -10.15 4.32 14.36
C LYS A 265 -10.49 5.15 15.59
N TYR A 266 -11.75 5.46 15.74
CA TYR A 266 -12.29 6.07 16.95
C TYR A 266 -12.97 5.01 17.82
N GLU A 267 -12.48 4.86 19.03
CA GLU A 267 -13.15 4.06 20.07
C GLU A 267 -13.63 5.04 21.15
N ARG A 268 -14.94 5.17 21.28
CA ARG A 268 -15.51 5.93 22.38
C ARG A 268 -15.15 5.21 23.67
N LYS A 269 -14.20 5.73 24.44
CA LYS A 269 -13.98 5.25 25.81
C LYS A 269 -15.27 5.47 26.58
N THR A 270 -15.90 4.40 27.02
CA THR A 270 -16.97 4.48 28.01
C THR A 270 -16.34 5.06 29.27
N LEU A 271 -16.82 6.25 29.66
CA LEU A 271 -16.52 6.84 30.97
C LEU A 271 -17.15 5.95 32.06
N LEU A 272 -16.50 4.84 32.37
CA LEU A 272 -16.76 4.01 33.54
C LEU A 272 -15.37 3.60 34.07
N GLU A 273 -14.69 4.56 34.62
CA GLU A 273 -13.68 4.42 35.70
C GLU A 273 -13.92 5.54 36.70
#